data_5d21b2dfeeed5c999184624ec7aa5f3d
#
_entry.id   5d21b2dfeeed5c999184624ec7aa5f3d
#
_cell.length_a   1.000
_cell.length_b   1.000
_cell.length_c   1.000
_cell.angle_alpha   90.00
_cell.angle_beta   90.00
_cell.angle_gamma   90.00
#
_symmetry.space_group_name_H-M   'P 1'
#
loop_
_entity.id
_entity.type
_entity.pdbx_description
1 polymer ?
#
loop_
_entity_poly.entity_id
_entity_poly.type
_entity_poly.pdbx_seq_one_letter_code
_entity_poly.pdbx_strand_id
1 'polypeptide(L)'
;MIQISTTTGPTTEPITTAQAKEHLRVTFSDDDAYIDALITTARQVVEARSGMRLFTQTVVLRADYWSEIGFSDPHRLDLVSLRVAPVQSVTSVNYYDDDDIDRTLSTALYWTDLDSVPCRMQIKDEWPSINERAGNIRVTMVVGWDNTDNIPAILK
;
A
#
# COMPACT_ATOMS: atom_id res chain seq x y z
N MET A 1 -0.55 11.42 -12.61
CA MET A 1 -1.28 11.47 -11.28
C MET A 1 -1.07 10.15 -10.56
N ILE A 2 -0.70 10.17 -9.25
CA ILE A 2 -0.53 8.94 -8.46
C ILE A 2 -1.84 8.57 -7.77
N GLN A 3 -2.22 7.31 -7.85
CA GLN A 3 -3.36 6.73 -7.15
C GLN A 3 -2.96 5.42 -6.48
N ILE A 4 -3.39 5.22 -5.23
CA ILE A 4 -3.26 3.93 -4.54
C ILE A 4 -4.66 3.42 -4.24
N SER A 5 -4.96 2.21 -4.70
CA SER A 5 -6.25 1.56 -4.48
C SER A 5 -6.05 0.19 -3.84
N THR A 6 -6.91 -0.15 -2.88
CA THR A 6 -6.95 -1.49 -2.28
C THR A 6 -7.75 -2.41 -3.20
N THR A 7 -7.17 -3.54 -3.60
CA THR A 7 -7.81 -4.57 -4.41
C THR A 7 -8.32 -5.72 -3.56
N THR A 8 -7.61 -6.04 -2.48
CA THR A 8 -8.05 -7.01 -1.48
C THR A 8 -7.88 -6.39 -0.10
N GLY A 9 -8.98 -6.18 0.60
CA GLY A 9 -8.98 -5.59 1.94
C GLY A 9 -8.45 -6.55 3.00
N PRO A 10 -8.16 -6.05 4.21
CA PRO A 10 -7.74 -6.88 5.33
C PRO A 10 -8.88 -7.79 5.81
N THR A 11 -8.51 -8.96 6.32
CA THR A 11 -9.44 -9.96 6.86
C THR A 11 -9.65 -9.83 8.36
N THR A 12 -8.86 -8.99 9.02
CA THR A 12 -8.88 -8.76 10.47
C THR A 12 -8.83 -7.28 10.79
N GLU A 13 -9.34 -6.90 11.96
CA GLU A 13 -9.31 -5.53 12.46
C GLU A 13 -8.30 -5.39 13.61
N PRO A 14 -7.74 -4.18 13.86
CA PRO A 14 -6.71 -3.96 14.89
C PRO A 14 -7.22 -4.16 16.32
N ILE A 15 -8.51 -4.01 16.55
CA ILE A 15 -9.19 -4.29 17.80
C ILE A 15 -10.42 -5.14 17.54
N THR A 16 -10.76 -5.99 18.51
CA THR A 16 -11.97 -6.82 18.42
C THR A 16 -13.18 -6.07 18.94
N THR A 17 -14.38 -6.48 18.53
CA THR A 17 -15.65 -5.98 19.08
C THR A 17 -15.69 -6.09 20.61
N ALA A 18 -15.17 -7.20 21.16
CA ALA A 18 -15.09 -7.40 22.61
C ALA A 18 -14.22 -6.35 23.31
N GLN A 19 -13.03 -6.05 22.75
CA GLN A 19 -12.15 -5.00 23.28
C GLN A 19 -12.79 -3.62 23.20
N ALA A 20 -13.45 -3.31 22.09
CA ALA A 20 -14.16 -2.05 21.94
C ALA A 20 -15.31 -1.91 22.95
N LYS A 21 -16.11 -2.98 23.14
CA LYS A 21 -17.19 -3.03 24.13
C LYS A 21 -16.67 -2.86 25.55
N GLU A 22 -15.57 -3.52 25.90
CA GLU A 22 -14.94 -3.38 27.22
C GLU A 22 -14.54 -1.91 27.49
N HIS A 23 -13.92 -1.26 26.52
CA HIS A 23 -13.56 0.15 26.60
C HIS A 23 -14.78 1.07 26.72
N LEU A 24 -15.83 0.80 25.96
CA LEU A 24 -17.09 1.56 25.96
C LEU A 24 -18.01 1.20 27.14
N ARG A 25 -17.70 0.14 27.90
CA ARG A 25 -18.54 -0.42 28.98
C ARG A 25 -19.93 -0.87 28.49
N VAL A 26 -19.99 -1.43 27.28
CA VAL A 26 -21.19 -1.99 26.67
C VAL A 26 -21.25 -3.48 26.95
N THR A 27 -22.35 -3.96 27.56
CA THR A 27 -22.51 -5.36 27.97
C THR A 27 -23.50 -6.16 27.10
N PHE A 28 -24.36 -5.49 26.31
CA PHE A 28 -25.33 -6.09 25.44
C PHE A 28 -24.79 -6.23 24.00
N SER A 29 -25.43 -7.06 23.18
CA SER A 29 -24.94 -7.41 21.84
C SER A 29 -25.71 -6.75 20.68
N ASP A 30 -26.74 -5.97 20.98
CA ASP A 30 -27.63 -5.39 19.97
C ASP A 30 -26.88 -4.42 19.02
N ASP A 31 -25.81 -3.80 19.50
CA ASP A 31 -25.00 -2.84 18.77
C ASP A 31 -23.70 -3.43 18.17
N ASP A 32 -23.46 -4.74 18.28
CA ASP A 32 -22.19 -5.35 17.85
C ASP A 32 -21.87 -5.05 16.38
N ALA A 33 -22.82 -5.17 15.48
CA ALA A 33 -22.63 -4.86 14.07
C ALA A 33 -22.29 -3.37 13.81
N TYR A 34 -22.86 -2.49 14.61
CA TYR A 34 -22.57 -1.06 14.52
C TYR A 34 -21.15 -0.75 15.03
N ILE A 35 -20.75 -1.39 16.14
CA ILE A 35 -19.40 -1.28 16.70
C ILE A 35 -18.38 -1.79 15.68
N ASP A 36 -18.62 -2.92 15.01
CA ASP A 36 -17.75 -3.45 13.95
C ASP A 36 -17.56 -2.46 12.79
N ALA A 37 -18.66 -1.83 12.36
CA ALA A 37 -18.60 -0.80 11.33
C ALA A 37 -17.77 0.42 11.76
N LEU A 38 -17.87 0.82 13.03
CA LEU A 38 -17.07 1.92 13.60
C LEU A 38 -15.59 1.55 13.68
N ILE A 39 -15.24 0.32 14.06
CA ILE A 39 -13.85 -0.18 14.08
C ILE A 39 -13.26 -0.10 12.68
N THR A 40 -13.97 -0.62 11.67
CA THR A 40 -13.54 -0.56 10.27
C THR A 40 -13.34 0.89 9.80
N THR A 41 -14.28 1.77 10.14
CA THR A 41 -14.19 3.19 9.78
C THR A 41 -12.99 3.86 10.44
N ALA A 42 -12.77 3.61 11.74
CA ALA A 42 -11.63 4.14 12.48
C ALA A 42 -10.29 3.69 11.85
N ARG A 43 -10.17 2.40 11.52
CA ARG A 43 -8.99 1.87 10.81
C ARG A 43 -8.76 2.62 9.50
N GLN A 44 -9.79 2.77 8.66
CA GLN A 44 -9.67 3.46 7.38
C GLN A 44 -9.22 4.92 7.55
N VAL A 45 -9.70 5.62 8.57
CA VAL A 45 -9.28 6.99 8.88
C VAL A 45 -7.81 7.04 9.29
N VAL A 46 -7.36 6.11 10.14
CA VAL A 46 -5.96 6.03 10.57
C VAL A 46 -5.07 5.74 9.36
N GLU A 47 -5.42 4.76 8.53
CA GLU A 47 -4.69 4.41 7.32
C GLU A 47 -4.60 5.57 6.32
N ALA A 48 -5.71 6.30 6.11
CA ALA A 48 -5.74 7.45 5.21
C ALA A 48 -4.87 8.61 5.69
N ARG A 49 -4.80 8.84 7.01
CA ARG A 49 -4.01 9.94 7.60
C ARG A 49 -2.54 9.62 7.73
N SER A 50 -2.20 8.38 8.07
CA SER A 50 -0.82 7.96 8.30
C SER A 50 -0.08 7.58 7.00
N GLY A 51 -0.80 7.24 5.93
CA GLY A 51 -0.24 6.59 4.74
C GLY A 51 0.18 5.14 4.97
N MET A 52 -0.08 4.60 6.17
CA MET A 52 0.24 3.21 6.52
C MET A 52 -0.97 2.31 6.28
N ARG A 53 -0.71 1.00 6.23
CA ARG A 53 -1.74 -0.04 6.20
C ARG A 53 -1.59 -0.89 7.46
N LEU A 54 -2.67 -1.04 8.24
CA LEU A 54 -2.60 -1.68 9.55
C LEU A 54 -2.56 -3.20 9.46
N PHE A 55 -3.24 -3.79 8.46
CA PHE A 55 -3.22 -5.23 8.25
C PHE A 55 -2.89 -5.59 6.83
N THR A 56 -2.47 -6.85 6.66
CA THR A 56 -2.16 -7.43 5.36
C THR A 56 -3.30 -7.21 4.38
N GLN A 57 -3.00 -6.49 3.31
CA GLN A 57 -3.91 -6.19 2.22
C GLN A 57 -3.13 -6.05 0.92
N THR A 58 -3.81 -6.22 -0.21
CA THR A 58 -3.21 -6.00 -1.52
C THR A 58 -3.61 -4.64 -2.05
N VAL A 59 -2.63 -3.85 -2.44
CA VAL A 59 -2.83 -2.53 -3.04
C VAL A 59 -2.16 -2.46 -4.41
N VAL A 60 -2.71 -1.60 -5.27
CA VAL A 60 -2.11 -1.24 -6.55
C VAL A 60 -1.84 0.26 -6.55
N LEU A 61 -0.56 0.61 -6.68
CA LEU A 61 -0.13 1.96 -6.99
C LEU A 61 -0.18 2.15 -8.51
N ARG A 62 -0.87 3.19 -8.97
CA ARG A 62 -0.94 3.60 -10.38
C ARG A 62 -0.29 4.94 -10.56
N ALA A 63 0.45 5.09 -11.66
CA ALA A 63 1.06 6.34 -12.08
C ALA A 63 1.07 6.43 -13.60
N ASP A 64 1.12 7.64 -14.13
CA ASP A 64 1.17 7.87 -15.56
C ASP A 64 2.62 7.74 -16.07
N TYR A 65 3.60 8.18 -15.27
CA TYR A 65 5.02 8.17 -15.61
C TYR A 65 5.89 7.71 -14.43
N TRP A 66 7.08 7.13 -14.73
CA TRP A 66 8.06 6.75 -13.71
C TRP A 66 8.50 7.93 -12.84
N SER A 67 8.63 9.12 -13.43
CA SER A 67 9.01 10.34 -12.71
C SER A 67 7.99 10.78 -11.65
N GLU A 68 6.73 10.42 -11.76
CA GLU A 68 5.71 10.77 -10.77
C GLU A 68 5.90 10.02 -9.46
N ILE A 69 6.34 8.76 -9.51
CA ILE A 69 6.61 7.93 -8.34
C ILE A 69 8.05 8.04 -7.85
N GLY A 70 8.89 8.75 -8.61
CA GLY A 70 10.29 9.02 -8.25
C GLY A 70 10.42 9.87 -6.99
N PHE A 71 11.60 9.84 -6.40
CA PHE A 71 11.99 10.80 -5.37
C PHE A 71 12.25 12.16 -6.01
N SER A 72 12.04 13.23 -5.26
CA SER A 72 12.29 14.61 -5.70
C SER A 72 13.79 14.94 -5.89
N ASP A 73 14.66 13.96 -5.81
CA ASP A 73 16.09 14.11 -6.05
C ASP A 73 16.39 13.93 -7.55
N PRO A 74 16.79 14.98 -8.26
CA PRO A 74 17.11 14.91 -9.69
C PRO A 74 18.31 14.02 -10.01
N HIS A 75 19.10 13.65 -9.00
CA HIS A 75 20.26 12.75 -9.15
C HIS A 75 19.90 11.26 -8.92
N ARG A 76 18.66 10.96 -8.58
CA ARG A 76 18.19 9.61 -8.25
C ARG A 76 16.92 9.24 -9.04
N LEU A 77 16.98 9.45 -10.36
CA LEU A 77 15.88 9.12 -11.29
C LEU A 77 15.63 7.60 -11.39
N ASP A 78 16.58 6.80 -10.95
CA ASP A 78 16.52 5.35 -10.86
C ASP A 78 15.67 4.83 -9.68
N LEU A 79 15.27 5.72 -8.75
CA LEU A 79 14.63 5.37 -7.49
C LEU A 79 13.18 5.84 -7.46
N VAL A 80 12.27 4.96 -7.10
CA VAL A 80 10.85 5.27 -6.90
C VAL A 80 10.39 4.99 -5.47
N SER A 81 9.46 5.81 -4.97
CA SER A 81 8.83 5.65 -3.67
C SER A 81 7.53 4.85 -3.82
N LEU A 82 7.35 3.81 -3.03
CA LEU A 82 6.12 3.00 -3.03
C LEU A 82 4.96 3.69 -2.29
N ARG A 83 5.23 4.80 -1.59
CA ARG A 83 4.25 5.71 -0.96
C ARG A 83 3.26 5.05 0.01
N VAL A 84 3.56 3.86 0.46
CA VAL A 84 2.76 3.09 1.42
C VAL A 84 3.72 2.31 2.32
N ALA A 85 3.33 2.06 3.56
CA ALA A 85 4.13 1.29 4.51
C ALA A 85 3.21 0.54 5.50
N PRO A 86 3.71 -0.55 6.09
CA PRO A 86 4.87 -1.31 5.62
C PRO A 86 4.55 -2.06 4.33
N VAL A 87 5.55 -2.31 3.49
CA VAL A 87 5.41 -3.17 2.32
C VAL A 87 6.04 -4.53 2.65
N GLN A 88 5.25 -5.60 2.54
CA GLN A 88 5.74 -6.97 2.75
C GLN A 88 6.42 -7.50 1.48
N SER A 89 5.82 -7.23 0.32
CA SER A 89 6.37 -7.66 -0.96
C SER A 89 5.82 -6.83 -2.14
N VAL A 90 6.62 -6.72 -3.20
CA VAL A 90 6.18 -6.27 -4.51
C VAL A 90 5.82 -7.50 -5.33
N THR A 91 4.53 -7.66 -5.67
CA THR A 91 4.02 -8.84 -6.38
C THR A 91 4.28 -8.73 -7.88
N SER A 92 4.03 -7.57 -8.47
CA SER A 92 4.29 -7.31 -9.88
C SER A 92 4.44 -5.82 -10.14
N VAL A 93 5.22 -5.50 -11.18
CA VAL A 93 5.31 -4.18 -11.76
C VAL A 93 4.92 -4.32 -13.23
N ASN A 94 3.78 -3.75 -13.60
CA ASN A 94 3.25 -3.80 -14.95
C ASN A 94 3.25 -2.40 -15.57
N TYR A 95 3.42 -2.33 -16.86
CA TYR A 95 3.39 -1.09 -17.65
C TYR A 95 2.97 -1.36 -19.06
N TYR A 96 2.47 -0.35 -19.77
CA TYR A 96 2.25 -0.42 -21.21
C TYR A 96 3.46 0.19 -21.93
N ASP A 97 4.05 -0.58 -22.84
CA ASP A 97 5.17 -0.13 -23.65
C ASP A 97 4.72 0.85 -24.76
N ASP A 98 5.66 1.29 -25.61
CA ASP A 98 5.41 2.23 -26.70
C ASP A 98 4.41 1.69 -27.74
N ASP A 99 4.25 0.36 -27.84
CA ASP A 99 3.29 -0.32 -28.72
C ASP A 99 1.94 -0.58 -28.03
N ASP A 100 1.69 0.00 -26.86
CA ASP A 100 0.49 -0.20 -26.01
C ASP A 100 0.28 -1.67 -25.60
N ILE A 101 1.38 -2.42 -25.45
CA ILE A 101 1.36 -3.81 -25.00
C ILE A 101 1.61 -3.85 -23.48
N ASP A 102 0.75 -4.58 -22.76
CA ASP A 102 0.93 -4.79 -21.31
C ASP A 102 2.15 -5.68 -21.06
N ARG A 103 3.14 -5.13 -20.36
CA ARG A 103 4.38 -5.81 -19.99
C ARG A 103 4.51 -5.94 -18.48
N THR A 104 5.19 -7.00 -18.07
CA THR A 104 5.61 -7.18 -16.68
C THR A 104 7.11 -6.95 -16.58
N LEU A 105 7.52 -6.03 -15.73
CA LEU A 105 8.92 -5.77 -15.44
C LEU A 105 9.51 -6.97 -14.67
N SER A 106 10.57 -7.57 -15.22
CA SER A 106 11.25 -8.68 -14.56
C SER A 106 11.84 -8.25 -13.21
N THR A 107 11.65 -9.06 -12.17
CA THR A 107 12.25 -8.84 -10.84
C THR A 107 13.78 -8.81 -10.86
N ALA A 108 14.40 -9.38 -11.91
CA ALA A 108 15.84 -9.31 -12.12
C ALA A 108 16.35 -7.90 -12.44
N LEU A 109 15.47 -7.00 -12.90
CA LEU A 109 15.83 -5.65 -13.36
C LEU A 109 15.75 -4.57 -12.28
N TYR A 110 15.26 -4.88 -11.09
CA TYR A 110 15.16 -3.90 -10.00
C TYR A 110 15.52 -4.48 -8.65
N TRP A 111 15.81 -3.60 -7.70
CA TRP A 111 15.95 -3.91 -6.26
C TRP A 111 14.78 -3.28 -5.51
N THR A 112 14.42 -3.88 -4.39
CA THR A 112 13.45 -3.33 -3.44
C THR A 112 14.12 -3.13 -2.08
N ASP A 113 13.86 -1.99 -1.46
CA ASP A 113 14.20 -1.68 -0.07
C ASP A 113 12.88 -1.50 0.66
N LEU A 114 12.42 -2.58 1.30
CA LEU A 114 11.12 -2.64 1.96
C LEU A 114 11.19 -2.28 3.44
N ASP A 115 12.40 -2.22 4.00
CA ASP A 115 12.64 -1.86 5.41
C ASP A 115 12.65 -0.35 5.62
N SER A 116 12.85 0.43 4.58
CA SER A 116 12.83 1.89 4.66
C SER A 116 11.40 2.44 4.72
N VAL A 117 11.25 3.64 5.29
CA VAL A 117 9.97 4.38 5.29
C VAL A 117 10.21 5.77 4.69
N PRO A 118 9.64 6.06 3.53
CA PRO A 118 8.85 5.18 2.66
C PRO A 118 9.68 4.06 2.02
N CYS A 119 9.03 2.90 1.79
CA CYS A 119 9.64 1.81 1.05
C CYS A 119 9.99 2.23 -0.38
N ARG A 120 11.05 1.64 -0.94
CA ARG A 120 11.63 2.10 -2.20
C ARG A 120 11.85 0.94 -3.17
N MET A 121 11.87 1.28 -4.46
CA MET A 121 12.27 0.39 -5.54
C MET A 121 13.25 1.14 -6.44
N GLN A 122 14.32 0.48 -6.87
CA GLN A 122 15.37 1.03 -7.72
C GLN A 122 15.58 0.17 -8.95
N ILE A 123 15.54 0.78 -10.14
CA ILE A 123 15.93 0.08 -11.38
C ILE A 123 17.45 -0.10 -11.43
N LYS A 124 17.91 -1.18 -12.02
CA LYS A 124 19.36 -1.48 -12.14
C LYS A 124 20.03 -0.72 -13.27
N ASP A 125 19.32 -0.56 -14.37
CA ASP A 125 19.80 0.16 -15.56
C ASP A 125 18.88 1.35 -15.84
N GLU A 126 17.98 1.23 -16.79
CA GLU A 126 17.04 2.27 -17.20
C GLU A 126 15.61 1.78 -17.06
N TRP A 127 14.70 2.70 -16.72
CA TRP A 127 13.27 2.41 -16.75
C TRP A 127 12.83 2.15 -18.19
N PRO A 128 11.95 1.15 -18.41
CA PRO A 128 11.41 0.90 -19.74
C PRO A 128 10.71 2.13 -20.31
N SER A 129 10.80 2.28 -21.64
CA SER A 129 9.98 3.24 -22.36
C SER A 129 8.50 2.89 -22.18
N ILE A 130 7.68 3.91 -22.07
CA ILE A 130 6.24 3.77 -21.85
C ILE A 130 5.50 4.75 -22.75
N ASN A 131 4.32 4.36 -23.25
CA ASN A 131 3.48 5.28 -24.00
C ASN A 131 2.83 6.36 -23.09
N GLU A 132 2.25 7.38 -23.70
CA GLU A 132 1.51 8.43 -23.01
C GLU A 132 0.08 7.98 -22.67
N ARG A 133 -0.07 7.27 -21.57
CA ARG A 133 -1.35 6.71 -21.11
C ARG A 133 -1.57 6.97 -19.64
N ALA A 134 -2.80 7.36 -19.27
CA ALA A 134 -3.19 7.52 -17.88
C ALA A 134 -3.17 6.16 -17.14
N GLY A 135 -2.54 6.12 -15.95
CA GLY A 135 -2.41 4.92 -15.14
C GLY A 135 -1.58 3.82 -15.82
N ASN A 136 -0.62 4.22 -16.64
CA ASN A 136 0.25 3.32 -17.41
C ASN A 136 0.98 2.33 -16.51
N ILE A 137 1.57 2.82 -15.42
CA ILE A 137 2.37 2.02 -14.49
C ILE A 137 1.46 1.49 -13.37
N ARG A 138 1.61 0.20 -13.05
CA ARG A 138 0.88 -0.47 -11.99
C ARG A 138 1.83 -1.30 -11.14
N VAL A 139 2.03 -0.89 -9.89
CA VAL A 139 2.82 -1.65 -8.91
C VAL A 139 1.86 -2.32 -7.95
N THR A 140 1.77 -3.64 -8.02
CA THR A 140 0.95 -4.46 -7.12
C THR A 140 1.80 -4.89 -5.93
N MET A 141 1.30 -4.65 -4.72
CA MET A 141 2.03 -4.88 -3.49
C MET A 141 1.15 -5.53 -2.43
N VAL A 142 1.76 -6.38 -1.61
CA VAL A 142 1.21 -6.82 -0.34
C VAL A 142 1.77 -5.90 0.74
N VAL A 143 0.89 -5.28 1.52
CA VAL A 143 1.22 -4.22 2.48
C VAL A 143 0.53 -4.48 3.82
N GLY A 144 0.97 -3.78 4.86
CA GLY A 144 0.42 -3.89 6.22
C GLY A 144 1.18 -4.89 7.08
N TRP A 145 0.82 -4.99 8.35
CA TRP A 145 1.37 -5.98 9.28
C TRP A 145 0.58 -7.28 9.21
N ASP A 146 1.28 -8.39 9.38
CA ASP A 146 0.71 -9.75 9.39
C ASP A 146 0.08 -10.12 10.75
N ASN A 147 0.48 -9.40 11.82
CA ASN A 147 0.06 -9.68 13.18
C ASN A 147 -0.23 -8.36 13.93
N THR A 148 -1.26 -8.38 14.77
CA THR A 148 -1.64 -7.28 15.66
C THR A 148 -0.49 -6.82 16.57
N ASP A 149 0.35 -7.76 17.04
CA ASP A 149 1.46 -7.45 17.94
C ASP A 149 2.54 -6.59 17.27
N ASN A 150 2.68 -6.70 15.96
CA ASN A 150 3.64 -5.95 15.17
C ASN A 150 3.17 -4.52 14.86
N ILE A 151 1.88 -4.21 15.05
CA ILE A 151 1.35 -2.87 14.85
C ILE A 151 1.82 -1.97 16.00
N PRO A 152 2.47 -0.82 15.70
CA PRO A 152 2.86 0.14 16.72
C PRO A 152 1.67 0.56 17.61
N ALA A 153 1.87 0.63 18.91
CA ALA A 153 0.79 0.93 19.87
C ALA A 153 0.11 2.29 19.62
N ILE A 154 0.85 3.24 19.03
CA ILE A 154 0.32 4.56 18.66
C ILE A 154 -0.74 4.50 17.53
N LEU A 155 -0.79 3.38 16.78
CA LEU A 155 -1.73 3.18 15.68
C LEU A 155 -2.92 2.28 16.07
N LYS A 156 -2.92 1.72 17.27
CA LYS A 156 -4.03 0.97 17.89
C LYS A 156 -4.89 1.91 18.71
#